data_cf4da10b9bafe2591a5835ab0388e656
#
_entry.id   cf4da10b9bafe2591a5835ab0388e656
#
_cell.length_a   1.000
_cell.length_b   1.000
_cell.length_c   1.000
_cell.angle_alpha   90.00
_cell.angle_beta   90.00
_cell.angle_gamma   90.00
#
_symmetry.space_group_name_H-M   'P 1'
#
loop_
_entity.id
_entity.type
_entity.pdbx_description
1 polymer ?
#
loop_
_entity_poly.entity_id
_entity_poly.type
_entity_poly.pdbx_seq_one_letter_code
_entity_poly.pdbx_strand_id
1 'polypeptide(L)'
;MLNSLLTGLFGSRNERLLKQLGGLVKKINALEPQMQALSDDALKAKTQEFKDRLANGETLDKLLPEAFAVCREASVRVFGMRHFDVQLIGGMVLHSGKIAEMRTGEGKTLTATLAVYLNALEGKGVHVVTVNDYLARRDAAQMGKLYNWLGLSVG
;
A
#
# COMPACT_ATOMS: atom_id res chain seq x y z
N MET A 1 -10.09 -28.29 -23.77
CA MET A 1 -11.03 -28.92 -22.84
C MET A 1 -10.46 -29.19 -21.46
N LEU A 2 -9.27 -29.82 -21.32
CA LEU A 2 -8.67 -30.12 -19.98
C LEU A 2 -8.40 -28.86 -19.13
N ASN A 3 -7.91 -27.76 -19.73
CA ASN A 3 -7.69 -26.48 -19.02
C ASN A 3 -8.97 -25.83 -18.51
N SER A 4 -10.09 -25.97 -19.22
CA SER A 4 -11.38 -25.42 -18.82
C SER A 4 -11.99 -26.19 -17.63
N LEU A 5 -11.81 -27.51 -17.60
CA LEU A 5 -12.25 -28.35 -16.48
C LEU A 5 -11.41 -28.12 -15.20
N LEU A 6 -10.10 -27.96 -15.34
CA LEU A 6 -9.19 -27.65 -14.24
C LEU A 6 -9.44 -26.24 -13.67
N THR A 7 -9.76 -25.27 -14.52
CA THR A 7 -10.11 -23.90 -14.08
C THR A 7 -11.45 -23.88 -13.34
N GLY A 8 -12.40 -24.72 -13.73
CA GLY A 8 -13.68 -24.85 -13.02
C GLY A 8 -13.57 -25.48 -11.63
N LEU A 9 -12.59 -26.40 -11.43
CA LEU A 9 -12.37 -27.08 -10.15
C LEU A 9 -11.43 -26.31 -9.20
N PHE A 10 -10.41 -25.63 -9.74
CA PHE A 10 -9.35 -24.98 -8.94
C PHE A 10 -9.34 -23.44 -9.02
N GLY A 11 -10.30 -22.85 -9.74
CA GLY A 11 -10.33 -21.42 -10.02
C GLY A 11 -9.21 -20.96 -10.97
N SER A 12 -9.33 -19.76 -11.51
CA SER A 12 -8.28 -19.14 -12.31
C SER A 12 -7.06 -18.80 -11.45
N ARG A 13 -5.89 -18.60 -12.08
CA ARG A 13 -4.68 -18.10 -11.39
C ARG A 13 -4.96 -16.79 -10.63
N ASN A 14 -5.76 -15.91 -11.22
CA ASN A 14 -6.15 -14.65 -10.63
C ASN A 14 -7.04 -14.82 -9.39
N GLU A 15 -8.02 -15.73 -9.43
CA GLU A 15 -8.89 -16.01 -8.28
C GLU A 15 -8.09 -16.56 -7.09
N ARG A 16 -7.14 -17.45 -7.35
CA ARG A 16 -6.25 -17.97 -6.28
C ARG A 16 -5.39 -16.86 -5.68
N LEU A 17 -4.84 -15.97 -6.53
CA LEU A 17 -4.07 -14.82 -6.08
C LEU A 17 -4.94 -13.89 -5.24
N LEU A 18 -6.14 -13.54 -5.71
CA LEU A 18 -7.08 -12.68 -4.98
C LEU A 18 -7.49 -13.29 -3.63
N LYS A 19 -7.69 -14.61 -3.57
CA LYS A 19 -7.98 -15.32 -2.31
C LYS A 19 -6.81 -15.22 -1.33
N GLN A 20 -5.58 -15.36 -1.81
CA GLN A 20 -4.37 -15.21 -1.00
C GLN A 20 -4.23 -13.77 -0.48
N LEU A 21 -4.40 -12.77 -1.35
CA LEU A 21 -4.36 -11.35 -0.98
C LEU A 21 -5.48 -10.98 0.00
N GLY A 22 -6.66 -11.59 -0.13
CA GLY A 22 -7.76 -11.43 0.83
C GLY A 22 -7.40 -11.84 2.26
N GLY A 23 -6.50 -12.82 2.43
CA GLY A 23 -5.95 -13.16 3.74
C GLY A 23 -5.09 -12.05 4.34
N LEU A 24 -4.29 -11.36 3.52
CA LEU A 24 -3.52 -10.19 3.95
C LEU A 24 -4.42 -8.99 4.26
N VAL A 25 -5.46 -8.75 3.45
CA VAL A 25 -6.47 -7.71 3.75
C VAL A 25 -7.08 -7.90 5.12
N LYS A 26 -7.45 -9.13 5.49
CA LYS A 26 -7.97 -9.42 6.83
C LYS A 26 -6.97 -9.09 7.94
N LYS A 27 -5.67 -9.37 7.73
CA LYS A 27 -4.62 -9.00 8.69
C LYS A 27 -4.49 -7.47 8.82
N ILE A 28 -4.50 -6.75 7.70
CA ILE A 28 -4.44 -5.29 7.70
C ILE A 28 -5.66 -4.70 8.43
N ASN A 29 -6.86 -5.22 8.16
CA ASN A 29 -8.09 -4.79 8.83
C ASN A 29 -8.06 -5.08 10.33
N ALA A 30 -7.48 -6.20 10.77
CA ALA A 30 -7.35 -6.53 12.18
C ALA A 30 -6.39 -5.58 12.95
N LEU A 31 -5.43 -4.96 12.25
CA LEU A 31 -4.51 -3.97 12.83
C LEU A 31 -5.11 -2.56 12.93
N GLU A 32 -6.21 -2.28 12.25
CA GLU A 32 -6.80 -0.95 12.18
C GLU A 32 -7.14 -0.34 13.56
N PRO A 33 -7.79 -1.05 14.50
CA PRO A 33 -8.07 -0.49 15.81
C PRO A 33 -6.79 -0.13 16.59
N GLN A 34 -5.72 -0.90 16.42
CA GLN A 34 -4.43 -0.62 17.05
C GLN A 34 -3.83 0.68 16.48
N MET A 35 -3.87 0.87 15.16
CA MET A 35 -3.34 2.09 14.52
C MET A 35 -4.15 3.32 14.92
N GLN A 36 -5.48 3.19 14.99
CA GLN A 36 -6.38 4.27 15.42
C GLN A 36 -6.13 4.72 16.87
N ALA A 37 -5.71 3.80 17.73
CA ALA A 37 -5.42 4.09 19.15
C ALA A 37 -4.09 4.84 19.35
N LEU A 38 -3.20 4.87 18.36
CA LEU A 38 -1.92 5.55 18.45
C LEU A 38 -2.10 7.08 18.35
N SER A 39 -1.29 7.83 19.11
CA SER A 39 -1.12 9.26 18.87
C SER A 39 -0.47 9.53 17.51
N ASP A 40 -0.56 10.76 17.02
CA ASP A 40 0.11 11.15 15.77
C ASP A 40 1.61 10.88 15.79
N ASP A 41 2.27 11.20 16.91
CA ASP A 41 3.71 10.99 17.04
C ASP A 41 4.05 9.50 17.09
N ALA A 42 3.25 8.69 17.77
CA ALA A 42 3.44 7.25 17.81
C ALA A 42 3.22 6.59 16.45
N LEU A 43 2.23 7.07 15.67
CA LEU A 43 1.98 6.56 14.32
C LEU A 43 3.10 6.95 13.35
N LYS A 44 3.62 8.19 13.42
CA LYS A 44 4.79 8.65 12.64
C LYS A 44 6.04 7.87 12.98
N ALA A 45 6.26 7.57 14.27
CA ALA A 45 7.41 6.80 14.74
C ALA A 45 7.47 5.38 14.17
N LYS A 46 6.34 4.83 13.72
CA LYS A 46 6.30 3.53 13.02
C LYS A 46 7.18 3.48 11.78
N THR A 47 7.35 4.59 11.08
CA THR A 47 8.26 4.65 9.92
C THR A 47 9.70 4.34 10.31
N GLN A 48 10.19 4.90 11.41
CA GLN A 48 11.55 4.60 11.87
C GLN A 48 11.65 3.17 12.41
N GLU A 49 10.66 2.71 13.16
CA GLU A 49 10.59 1.31 13.61
C GLU A 49 10.71 0.32 12.44
N PHE A 50 9.99 0.56 11.34
CA PHE A 50 10.06 -0.30 10.16
C PHE A 50 11.45 -0.26 9.48
N LYS A 51 12.07 0.93 9.39
CA LYS A 51 13.43 1.06 8.86
C LYS A 51 14.44 0.27 9.71
N ASP A 52 14.31 0.33 11.03
CA ASP A 52 15.19 -0.39 11.95
C ASP A 52 14.98 -1.91 11.83
N ARG A 53 13.75 -2.37 11.67
CA ARG A 53 13.41 -3.79 11.43
C ARG A 53 14.00 -4.29 10.12
N LEU A 54 13.95 -3.48 9.04
CA LEU A 54 14.59 -3.79 7.76
C LEU A 54 16.11 -3.87 7.91
N ALA A 55 16.72 -2.94 8.62
CA ALA A 55 18.17 -2.96 8.89
C ALA A 55 18.58 -4.21 9.69
N ASN A 56 17.70 -4.74 10.50
CA ASN A 56 17.88 -6.00 11.24
C ASN A 56 17.52 -7.26 10.44
N GLY A 57 17.28 -7.12 9.13
CA GLY A 57 17.08 -8.25 8.21
C GLY A 57 15.63 -8.70 8.01
N GLU A 58 14.65 -7.96 8.52
CA GLU A 58 13.25 -8.24 8.18
C GLU A 58 12.97 -7.83 6.73
N THR A 59 11.99 -8.47 6.09
CA THR A 59 11.65 -8.21 4.69
C THR A 59 10.45 -7.27 4.57
N LEU A 60 10.36 -6.54 3.45
CA LEU A 60 9.18 -5.71 3.13
C LEU A 60 7.87 -6.52 3.15
N ASP A 61 7.90 -7.77 2.66
CA ASP A 61 6.71 -8.63 2.66
C ASP A 61 6.19 -8.93 4.08
N LYS A 62 7.08 -9.05 5.06
CA LYS A 62 6.70 -9.23 6.47
C LYS A 62 6.13 -7.96 7.06
N LEU A 63 6.70 -6.81 6.72
CA LEU A 63 6.23 -5.49 7.17
C LEU A 63 4.95 -5.04 6.50
N LEU A 64 4.63 -5.55 5.30
CA LEU A 64 3.52 -5.10 4.46
C LEU A 64 2.20 -4.91 5.22
N PRO A 65 1.71 -5.87 6.03
CA PRO A 65 0.43 -5.69 6.71
C PRO A 65 0.43 -4.49 7.68
N GLU A 66 1.50 -4.32 8.45
CA GLU A 66 1.62 -3.22 9.40
C GLU A 66 1.83 -1.88 8.67
N ALA A 67 2.71 -1.84 7.68
CA ALA A 67 2.98 -0.64 6.90
C ALA A 67 1.74 -0.14 6.15
N PHE A 68 0.94 -1.06 5.59
CA PHE A 68 -0.32 -0.69 4.94
C PHE A 68 -1.36 -0.19 5.94
N ALA A 69 -1.43 -0.78 7.14
CA ALA A 69 -2.32 -0.30 8.20
C ALA A 69 -1.92 1.12 8.67
N VAL A 70 -0.62 1.38 8.84
CA VAL A 70 -0.07 2.70 9.18
C VAL A 70 -0.38 3.71 8.06
N CYS A 71 -0.10 3.37 6.81
CA CYS A 71 -0.36 4.27 5.67
C CYS A 71 -1.86 4.58 5.53
N ARG A 72 -2.73 3.59 5.75
CA ARG A 72 -4.19 3.77 5.72
C ARG A 72 -4.66 4.72 6.81
N GLU A 73 -4.21 4.54 8.04
CA GLU A 73 -4.58 5.42 9.16
C GLU A 73 -4.03 6.83 8.95
N ALA A 74 -2.79 6.96 8.51
CA ALA A 74 -2.20 8.26 8.17
C ALA A 74 -2.99 8.98 7.06
N SER A 75 -3.49 8.25 6.05
CA SER A 75 -4.36 8.80 5.00
C SER A 75 -5.68 9.32 5.55
N VAL A 76 -6.26 8.64 6.54
CA VAL A 76 -7.45 9.14 7.23
C VAL A 76 -7.15 10.46 7.96
N ARG A 77 -6.04 10.54 8.68
CA ARG A 77 -5.66 11.74 9.45
C ARG A 77 -5.30 12.93 8.55
N VAL A 78 -4.62 12.68 7.45
CA VAL A 78 -4.14 13.75 6.54
C VAL A 78 -5.21 14.21 5.56
N PHE A 79 -6.04 13.29 5.05
CA PHE A 79 -6.98 13.56 3.96
C PHE A 79 -8.44 13.29 4.31
N GLY A 80 -8.74 12.62 5.43
CA GLY A 80 -10.07 12.07 5.69
C GLY A 80 -10.41 10.88 4.77
N MET A 81 -9.42 10.29 4.10
CA MET A 81 -9.63 9.22 3.12
C MET A 81 -9.08 7.89 3.62
N ARG A 82 -9.97 6.92 3.82
CA ARG A 82 -9.62 5.56 4.18
C ARG A 82 -9.48 4.69 2.92
N HIS A 83 -8.36 3.99 2.77
CA HIS A 83 -8.22 3.00 1.70
C HIS A 83 -9.23 1.87 1.82
N PHE A 84 -9.93 1.57 0.73
CA PHE A 84 -10.82 0.41 0.62
C PHE A 84 -10.03 -0.89 0.45
N ASP A 85 -10.65 -2.02 0.74
CA ASP A 85 -10.01 -3.33 0.62
C ASP A 85 -9.49 -3.62 -0.79
N VAL A 86 -10.21 -3.20 -1.83
CA VAL A 86 -9.76 -3.32 -3.23
C VAL A 86 -8.50 -2.49 -3.51
N GLN A 87 -8.33 -1.35 -2.83
CA GLN A 87 -7.14 -0.51 -2.94
C GLN A 87 -5.95 -1.14 -2.21
N LEU A 88 -6.16 -1.81 -1.07
CA LEU A 88 -5.12 -2.61 -0.42
C LEU A 88 -4.62 -3.71 -1.35
N ILE A 89 -5.54 -4.42 -2.03
CA ILE A 89 -5.18 -5.42 -3.04
C ILE A 89 -4.37 -4.79 -4.17
N GLY A 90 -4.81 -3.64 -4.70
CA GLY A 90 -4.09 -2.89 -5.74
C GLY A 90 -2.66 -2.53 -5.30
N GLY A 91 -2.49 -2.04 -4.08
CA GLY A 91 -1.17 -1.73 -3.51
C GLY A 91 -0.26 -2.96 -3.40
N MET A 92 -0.81 -4.11 -2.96
CA MET A 92 -0.08 -5.37 -2.89
C MET A 92 0.34 -5.88 -4.27
N VAL A 93 -0.53 -5.74 -5.27
CA VAL A 93 -0.23 -6.10 -6.66
C VAL A 93 0.91 -5.24 -7.21
N LEU A 94 0.88 -3.93 -6.98
CA LEU A 94 1.95 -3.00 -7.37
C LEU A 94 3.26 -3.35 -6.67
N HIS A 95 3.25 -3.59 -5.36
CA HIS A 95 4.44 -4.00 -4.61
C HIS A 95 5.07 -5.29 -5.16
N SER A 96 4.25 -6.22 -5.62
CA SER A 96 4.72 -7.48 -6.21
C SER A 96 5.25 -7.35 -7.66
N GLY A 97 5.42 -6.12 -8.17
CA GLY A 97 5.94 -5.84 -9.52
C GLY A 97 4.97 -6.21 -10.64
N LYS A 98 3.66 -6.21 -10.36
CA LYS A 98 2.61 -6.55 -11.33
C LYS A 98 1.77 -5.33 -11.68
N ILE A 99 1.02 -5.43 -12.77
CA ILE A 99 0.06 -4.41 -13.18
C ILE A 99 -1.23 -4.60 -12.38
N ALA A 100 -1.64 -3.55 -11.66
CA ALA A 100 -2.94 -3.47 -10.99
C ALA A 100 -3.92 -2.73 -11.91
N GLU A 101 -4.81 -3.47 -12.56
CA GLU A 101 -5.90 -2.88 -13.33
C GLU A 101 -7.02 -2.47 -12.39
N MET A 102 -7.35 -1.18 -12.41
CA MET A 102 -8.44 -0.59 -11.63
C MET A 102 -9.28 0.31 -12.52
N ARG A 103 -10.60 0.32 -12.32
CA ARG A 103 -11.52 1.16 -13.08
C ARG A 103 -11.26 2.66 -12.83
N THR A 104 -11.69 3.48 -13.78
CA THR A 104 -11.68 4.93 -13.62
C THR A 104 -12.54 5.30 -12.40
N GLY A 105 -12.02 6.20 -11.54
CA GLY A 105 -12.72 6.60 -10.32
C GLY A 105 -12.42 5.76 -9.08
N GLU A 106 -11.76 4.62 -9.19
CA GLU A 106 -11.44 3.75 -8.03
C GLU A 106 -10.25 4.22 -7.18
N GLY A 107 -9.75 5.45 -7.40
CA GLY A 107 -8.75 6.06 -6.55
C GLY A 107 -7.33 5.50 -6.74
N LYS A 108 -6.90 5.28 -7.99
CA LYS A 108 -5.56 4.76 -8.32
C LYS A 108 -4.41 5.55 -7.67
N THR A 109 -4.53 6.88 -7.63
CA THR A 109 -3.52 7.76 -7.01
C THR A 109 -3.37 7.47 -5.52
N LEU A 110 -4.48 7.27 -4.81
CA LEU A 110 -4.47 6.91 -3.39
C LEU A 110 -3.95 5.48 -3.19
N THR A 111 -4.33 4.54 -4.06
CA THR A 111 -3.84 3.15 -4.03
C THR A 111 -2.32 3.07 -4.12
N ALA A 112 -1.72 3.87 -5.00
CA ALA A 112 -0.27 3.89 -5.20
C ALA A 112 0.49 4.28 -3.91
N THR A 113 -0.10 5.08 -3.03
CA THR A 113 0.55 5.51 -1.78
C THR A 113 0.97 4.35 -0.89
N LEU A 114 0.21 3.27 -0.89
CA LEU A 114 0.51 2.06 -0.12
C LEU A 114 1.82 1.40 -0.55
N ALA A 115 1.96 1.16 -1.85
CA ALA A 115 3.17 0.56 -2.41
C ALA A 115 4.38 1.52 -2.31
N VAL A 116 4.16 2.81 -2.56
CA VAL A 116 5.20 3.84 -2.45
C VAL A 116 5.73 3.91 -1.02
N TYR A 117 4.85 4.03 -0.02
CA TYR A 117 5.25 4.08 1.38
C TYR A 117 6.08 2.86 1.77
N LEU A 118 5.57 1.65 1.51
CA LEU A 118 6.26 0.40 1.86
C LEU A 118 7.66 0.32 1.22
N ASN A 119 7.77 0.58 -0.08
CA ASN A 119 9.05 0.43 -0.78
C ASN A 119 10.03 1.57 -0.44
N ALA A 120 9.54 2.76 -0.07
CA ALA A 120 10.39 3.87 0.37
C ALA A 120 11.10 3.61 1.71
N LEU A 121 10.61 2.66 2.52
CA LEU A 121 11.25 2.28 3.79
C LEU A 121 12.68 1.76 3.62
N GLU A 122 13.01 1.20 2.45
CA GLU A 122 14.39 0.75 2.14
C GLU A 122 15.39 1.90 1.97
N GLY A 123 14.93 3.15 1.83
CA GLY A 123 15.81 4.30 1.62
C GLY A 123 16.47 4.39 0.23
N LYS A 124 16.05 3.54 -0.73
CA LYS A 124 16.60 3.51 -2.10
C LYS A 124 15.90 4.47 -3.07
N GLY A 125 14.87 5.16 -2.60
CA GLY A 125 13.99 5.98 -3.43
C GLY A 125 12.91 5.18 -4.16
N VAL A 126 11.79 5.84 -4.45
CA VAL A 126 10.69 5.29 -5.24
C VAL A 126 10.28 6.32 -6.28
N HIS A 127 10.22 5.93 -7.53
CA HIS A 127 9.79 6.79 -8.62
C HIS A 127 8.30 6.58 -8.92
N VAL A 128 7.53 7.66 -8.90
CA VAL A 128 6.13 7.67 -9.33
C VAL A 128 6.06 8.38 -10.68
N VAL A 129 5.76 7.60 -11.72
CA VAL A 129 5.72 8.12 -13.09
C VAL A 129 4.27 8.33 -13.51
N THR A 130 3.99 9.49 -14.07
CA THR A 130 2.68 9.88 -14.60
C THR A 130 2.76 10.20 -16.09
N VAL A 131 1.61 10.32 -16.76
CA VAL A 131 1.56 10.54 -18.21
C VAL A 131 2.08 11.93 -18.64
N ASN A 132 2.11 12.90 -17.72
CA ASN A 132 2.59 14.25 -18.00
C ASN A 132 3.01 14.99 -16.71
N ASP A 133 3.74 16.12 -16.90
CA ASP A 133 4.25 16.94 -15.81
C ASP A 133 3.17 17.56 -14.91
N TYR A 134 2.02 17.91 -15.50
CA TYR A 134 0.91 18.45 -14.72
C TYR A 134 0.44 17.45 -13.66
N LEU A 135 0.22 16.19 -14.05
CA LEU A 135 -0.19 15.14 -13.12
C LEU A 135 0.92 14.81 -12.12
N ALA A 136 2.19 14.81 -12.55
CA ALA A 136 3.32 14.59 -11.66
C ALA A 136 3.33 15.64 -10.53
N ARG A 137 3.25 16.92 -10.88
CA ARG A 137 3.21 18.02 -9.91
C ARG A 137 1.98 17.96 -9.00
N ARG A 138 0.80 17.69 -9.57
CA ARG A 138 -0.45 17.57 -8.81
C ARG A 138 -0.36 16.45 -7.79
N ASP A 139 0.07 15.25 -8.23
CA ASP A 139 0.11 14.07 -7.38
C ASP A 139 1.22 14.19 -6.33
N ALA A 140 2.38 14.76 -6.67
CA ALA A 140 3.44 15.08 -5.72
C ALA A 140 2.95 16.09 -4.64
N ALA A 141 2.27 17.15 -5.04
CA ALA A 141 1.74 18.15 -4.11
C ALA A 141 0.65 17.58 -3.19
N GLN A 142 -0.20 16.70 -3.70
CA GLN A 142 -1.31 16.13 -2.95
C GLN A 142 -0.84 14.95 -2.09
N MET A 143 -0.28 13.91 -2.68
CA MET A 143 0.14 12.69 -1.95
C MET A 143 1.42 12.92 -1.15
N GLY A 144 2.25 13.87 -1.53
CA GLY A 144 3.42 14.30 -0.77
C GLY A 144 3.11 14.72 0.66
N LYS A 145 1.91 15.26 0.91
CA LYS A 145 1.46 15.58 2.28
C LYS A 145 1.44 14.34 3.17
N LEU A 146 0.96 13.20 2.65
CA LEU A 146 0.94 11.93 3.36
C LEU A 146 2.35 11.40 3.61
N TYR A 147 3.20 11.41 2.58
CA TYR A 147 4.57 10.95 2.71
C TYR A 147 5.38 11.79 3.70
N ASN A 148 5.28 13.12 3.61
CA ASN A 148 5.93 14.03 4.55
C ASN A 148 5.41 13.83 5.98
N TRP A 149 4.11 13.63 6.14
CA TRP A 149 3.52 13.36 7.46
C TRP A 149 4.07 12.07 8.08
N LEU A 150 4.33 11.05 7.25
CA LEU A 150 4.95 9.79 7.64
C LEU A 150 6.49 9.86 7.75
N GLY A 151 7.11 11.04 7.55
CA GLY A 151 8.55 11.24 7.68
C GLY A 151 9.38 10.84 6.47
N LEU A 152 8.76 10.76 5.28
CA LEU A 152 9.45 10.57 4.01
C LEU A 152 9.60 11.92 3.28
N SER A 153 10.70 12.09 2.54
CA SER A 153 10.92 13.25 1.67
C SER A 153 10.33 13.00 0.27
N VAL A 154 9.88 14.08 -0.37
CA VAL A 154 9.37 14.09 -1.74
C VAL A 154 10.14 15.13 -2.53
N GLY A 155 10.64 14.76 -3.69
CA GLY A 155 11.33 15.63 -4.65
C GLY A 155 10.53 15.85 -5.91
#